data_31ccea05dfdefb812046caab4f919c93
#
_entry.id   31ccea05dfdefb812046caab4f919c93
#
_cell.length_a   1.000
_cell.length_b   1.000
_cell.length_c   1.000
_cell.angle_alpha   90.00
_cell.angle_beta   90.00
_cell.angle_gamma   90.00
#
_symmetry.space_group_name_H-M   'P 1'
#
loop_
_entity.id
_entity.type
_entity.pdbx_description
1 polymer ?
#
loop_
_entity_poly.entity_id
_entity_poly.type
_entity_poly.pdbx_seq_one_letter_code
_entity_poly.pdbx_strand_id
1 'polypeptide(L)'
;MKRLILIAAFVLAAGTVAAQNCITVNSEKLFKSLDTYNAAIEQLDSLASAYQKQVDARFAEVEELYNTYMAQKRTLTATMQQSRENAILTKEKEAQQYQESIFGNEGTLMKQRVALIEPIQKQVFAVIEAYATEVGADLVVDSANNPTLLYNSERADHTQQLIERLKTTNK
;
A
#
# COMPACT_ATOMS: atom_id res chain seq x y z
N MET A 1 34.48 -52.03 27.55
CA MET A 1 34.94 -51.08 26.56
C MET A 1 33.97 -50.89 25.38
N LYS A 2 33.45 -51.96 24.74
CA LYS A 2 32.50 -51.84 23.59
C LYS A 2 31.17 -51.12 23.96
N ARG A 3 30.65 -51.26 25.21
CA ARG A 3 29.40 -50.61 25.65
C ARG A 3 29.57 -49.11 25.92
N LEU A 4 30.76 -48.64 26.31
CA LEU A 4 31.10 -47.24 26.50
C LEU A 4 31.23 -46.49 25.18
N ILE A 5 31.75 -47.13 24.12
CA ILE A 5 31.89 -46.57 22.77
C ILE A 5 30.51 -46.37 22.15
N LEU A 6 29.53 -47.27 22.39
CA LEU A 6 28.15 -47.13 21.91
C LEU A 6 27.39 -45.95 22.55
N ILE A 7 27.65 -45.67 23.82
CA ILE A 7 27.05 -44.52 24.52
C ILE A 7 27.66 -43.19 24.01
N ALA A 8 28.96 -43.16 23.78
CA ALA A 8 29.63 -41.98 23.19
C ALA A 8 29.17 -41.70 21.76
N ALA A 9 28.90 -42.71 20.96
CA ALA A 9 28.36 -42.55 19.59
C ALA A 9 26.90 -42.03 19.59
N PHE A 10 26.11 -42.38 20.61
CA PHE A 10 24.74 -41.90 20.72
C PHE A 10 24.64 -40.43 21.19
N VAL A 11 25.58 -39.94 21.97
CA VAL A 11 25.68 -38.52 22.39
C VAL A 11 26.13 -37.62 21.24
N LEU A 12 26.94 -38.11 20.30
CA LEU A 12 27.34 -37.36 19.10
C LEU A 12 26.27 -37.34 18.01
N ALA A 13 25.28 -38.21 18.07
CA ALA A 13 24.11 -38.22 17.18
C ALA A 13 22.94 -37.35 17.66
N ALA A 14 23.08 -36.67 18.81
CA ALA A 14 22.21 -35.55 19.18
C ALA A 14 22.49 -34.38 18.22
N GLY A 15 22.16 -34.62 16.95
CA GLY A 15 22.30 -33.69 15.85
C GLY A 15 21.70 -32.35 16.25
N THR A 16 22.38 -31.32 15.94
CA THR A 16 21.92 -29.95 15.97
C THR A 16 20.53 -29.93 15.36
N VAL A 17 19.49 -29.94 16.18
CA VAL A 17 18.16 -29.50 15.78
C VAL A 17 18.38 -28.04 15.44
N ALA A 18 18.61 -27.73 14.18
CA ALA A 18 18.59 -26.36 13.69
C ALA A 18 17.22 -25.83 14.04
N ALA A 19 17.12 -25.11 15.15
CA ALA A 19 15.89 -24.39 15.47
C ALA A 19 15.64 -23.44 14.31
N GLN A 20 14.48 -23.57 13.65
CA GLN A 20 14.09 -22.64 12.60
C GLN A 20 14.15 -21.22 13.17
N ASN A 21 15.01 -20.39 12.60
CA ASN A 21 15.19 -19.01 13.01
C ASN A 21 14.12 -18.16 12.33
N CYS A 22 13.04 -17.89 13.04
CA CYS A 22 11.97 -17.03 12.59
C CYS A 22 12.13 -15.63 13.21
N ILE A 23 12.24 -14.62 12.38
CA ILE A 23 12.27 -13.21 12.80
C ILE A 23 11.00 -12.49 12.39
N THR A 24 10.66 -11.45 13.12
CA THR A 24 9.53 -10.56 12.79
C THR A 24 10.04 -9.18 12.47
N VAL A 25 9.29 -8.49 11.61
CA VAL A 25 9.58 -7.14 11.17
C VAL A 25 8.28 -6.37 11.07
N ASN A 26 8.23 -5.17 11.62
CA ASN A 26 7.09 -4.28 11.44
C ASN A 26 7.29 -3.46 10.16
N SER A 27 6.68 -3.91 9.06
CA SER A 27 6.83 -3.26 7.75
C SER A 27 6.35 -1.81 7.76
N GLU A 28 5.28 -1.48 8.49
CA GLU A 28 4.77 -0.12 8.60
C GLU A 28 5.79 0.82 9.22
N LYS A 29 6.45 0.40 10.31
CA LYS A 29 7.53 1.19 10.93
C LYS A 29 8.73 1.34 10.00
N LEU A 30 9.09 0.28 9.24
CA LEU A 30 10.16 0.35 8.26
C LEU A 30 9.87 1.41 7.20
N PHE A 31 8.72 1.32 6.53
CA PHE A 31 8.37 2.27 5.48
C PHE A 31 8.26 3.69 6.02
N LYS A 32 7.60 3.91 7.16
CA LYS A 32 7.49 5.24 7.79
C LYS A 32 8.84 5.84 8.24
N SER A 33 9.86 5.03 8.42
CA SER A 33 11.22 5.51 8.76
C SER A 33 11.99 6.08 7.56
N LEU A 34 11.46 5.92 6.33
CA LEU A 34 12.10 6.37 5.10
C LEU A 34 11.53 7.71 4.64
N ASP A 35 12.39 8.73 4.51
CA ASP A 35 11.98 10.05 4.02
C ASP A 35 11.41 9.96 2.59
N THR A 36 11.98 9.10 1.75
CA THR A 36 11.49 8.85 0.38
C THR A 36 10.08 8.30 0.35
N TYR A 37 9.71 7.41 1.29
CA TYR A 37 8.36 6.89 1.40
C TYR A 37 7.39 7.97 1.86
N ASN A 38 7.76 8.73 2.89
CA ASN A 38 6.92 9.81 3.42
C ASN A 38 6.67 10.88 2.35
N ALA A 39 7.71 11.29 1.61
CA ALA A 39 7.57 12.23 0.50
C ALA A 39 6.66 11.68 -0.64
N ALA A 40 6.76 10.38 -0.95
CA ALA A 40 5.88 9.74 -1.94
C ALA A 40 4.41 9.73 -1.48
N ILE A 41 4.15 9.48 -0.20
CA ILE A 41 2.79 9.55 0.37
C ILE A 41 2.25 10.98 0.31
N GLU A 42 3.02 11.99 0.74
CA GLU A 42 2.61 13.39 0.66
C GLU A 42 2.30 13.83 -0.79
N GLN A 43 3.10 13.38 -1.75
CA GLN A 43 2.84 13.63 -3.16
C GLN A 43 1.54 12.98 -3.63
N LEU A 44 1.26 11.74 -3.23
CA LEU A 44 0.03 11.03 -3.57
C LEU A 44 -1.20 11.70 -2.95
N ASP A 45 -1.11 12.14 -1.70
CA ASP A 45 -2.19 12.85 -1.00
C ASP A 45 -2.49 14.19 -1.67
N SER A 46 -1.45 14.92 -2.07
CA SER A 46 -1.59 16.17 -2.83
C SER A 46 -2.27 15.95 -4.19
N LEU A 47 -1.85 14.92 -4.94
CA LEU A 47 -2.47 14.54 -6.20
C LEU A 47 -3.93 14.13 -6.01
N ALA A 48 -4.23 13.29 -5.01
CA ALA A 48 -5.59 12.85 -4.70
C ALA A 48 -6.49 14.05 -4.39
N SER A 49 -6.02 14.99 -3.56
CA SER A 49 -6.75 16.21 -3.23
C SER A 49 -7.00 17.08 -4.48
N ALA A 50 -6.00 17.24 -5.35
CA ALA A 50 -6.14 18.00 -6.57
C ALA A 50 -7.16 17.35 -7.55
N TYR A 51 -7.12 16.04 -7.70
CA TYR A 51 -8.08 15.32 -8.52
C TYR A 51 -9.49 15.34 -7.92
N GLN A 52 -9.62 15.22 -6.60
CA GLN A 52 -10.94 15.31 -5.94
C GLN A 52 -11.61 16.67 -6.24
N LYS A 53 -10.87 17.77 -6.14
CA LYS A 53 -11.39 19.10 -6.50
C LYS A 53 -11.87 19.17 -7.95
N GLN A 54 -11.19 18.49 -8.88
CA GLN A 54 -11.61 18.47 -10.28
C GLN A 54 -12.88 17.62 -10.48
N VAL A 55 -13.01 16.51 -9.75
CA VAL A 55 -14.24 15.70 -9.73
C VAL A 55 -15.40 16.50 -9.16
N ASP A 56 -15.19 17.15 -8.01
CA ASP A 56 -16.22 17.97 -7.35
C ASP A 56 -16.69 19.12 -8.26
N ALA A 57 -15.76 19.78 -8.96
CA ALA A 57 -16.12 20.84 -9.90
C ALA A 57 -16.99 20.32 -11.08
N ARG A 58 -16.74 19.11 -11.59
CA ARG A 58 -17.56 18.51 -12.64
C ARG A 58 -18.97 18.17 -12.15
N PHE A 59 -19.10 17.63 -10.94
CA PHE A 59 -20.42 17.35 -10.36
C PHE A 59 -21.16 18.65 -10.01
N ALA A 60 -20.47 19.68 -9.56
CA ALA A 60 -21.07 21.00 -9.34
C ALA A 60 -21.63 21.62 -10.65
N GLU A 61 -20.94 21.44 -11.79
CA GLU A 61 -21.46 21.85 -13.11
C GLU A 61 -22.77 21.11 -13.45
N VAL A 62 -22.84 19.80 -13.16
CA VAL A 62 -24.05 19.00 -13.37
C VAL A 62 -25.20 19.51 -12.51
N GLU A 63 -24.94 19.79 -11.23
CA GLU A 63 -25.91 20.33 -10.29
C GLU A 63 -26.44 21.70 -10.75
N GLU A 64 -25.57 22.59 -11.20
CA GLU A 64 -25.95 23.91 -11.72
C GLU A 64 -26.84 23.77 -12.97
N LEU A 65 -26.49 22.89 -13.92
CA LEU A 65 -27.31 22.62 -15.09
C LEU A 65 -28.69 22.08 -14.71
N TYR A 66 -28.74 21.16 -13.74
CA TYR A 66 -29.98 20.60 -13.24
C TYR A 66 -30.87 21.67 -12.57
N ASN A 67 -30.28 22.49 -11.67
CA ASN A 67 -31.00 23.53 -10.99
C ASN A 67 -31.54 24.60 -11.96
N THR A 68 -30.74 24.97 -12.95
CA THR A 68 -31.16 25.88 -14.02
C THR A 68 -32.31 25.28 -14.85
N TYR A 69 -32.21 24.00 -15.21
CA TYR A 69 -33.28 23.31 -15.92
C TYR A 69 -34.56 23.30 -15.09
N MET A 70 -34.51 22.94 -13.81
CA MET A 70 -35.68 22.88 -12.93
C MET A 70 -36.34 24.24 -12.79
N ALA A 71 -35.58 25.32 -12.69
CA ALA A 71 -36.12 26.67 -12.62
C ALA A 71 -36.85 27.10 -13.90
N GLN A 72 -36.42 26.65 -15.05
CA GLN A 72 -36.96 27.01 -16.36
C GLN A 72 -37.97 26.01 -16.92
N LYS A 73 -38.07 24.80 -16.35
CA LYS A 73 -38.81 23.64 -16.91
C LYS A 73 -40.22 24.00 -17.37
N ARG A 74 -40.94 24.84 -16.57
CA ARG A 74 -42.34 25.20 -16.85
C ARG A 74 -42.53 26.09 -18.08
N THR A 75 -41.46 26.75 -18.52
CA THR A 75 -41.48 27.69 -19.67
C THR A 75 -40.87 27.07 -20.93
N LEU A 76 -40.24 25.91 -20.83
CA LEU A 76 -39.60 25.22 -21.94
C LEU A 76 -40.63 24.38 -22.74
N THR A 77 -40.46 24.32 -24.05
CA THR A 77 -41.16 23.35 -24.90
C THR A 77 -40.68 21.93 -24.61
N ALA A 78 -41.49 20.91 -24.97
CA ALA A 78 -41.12 19.50 -24.77
C ALA A 78 -39.76 19.15 -25.43
N THR A 79 -39.52 19.64 -26.63
CA THR A 79 -38.20 19.45 -27.33
C THR A 79 -37.06 20.08 -26.57
N MET A 80 -37.21 21.29 -26.03
CA MET A 80 -36.19 21.94 -25.23
C MET A 80 -35.96 21.23 -23.89
N GLN A 81 -37.03 20.72 -23.24
CA GLN A 81 -36.87 19.92 -22.02
C GLN A 81 -36.03 18.67 -22.29
N GLN A 82 -36.37 17.92 -23.32
CA GLN A 82 -35.62 16.71 -23.71
C GLN A 82 -34.15 17.03 -24.03
N SER A 83 -33.88 18.12 -24.75
CA SER A 83 -32.52 18.54 -25.04
C SER A 83 -31.71 18.86 -23.78
N ARG A 84 -32.32 19.57 -22.81
CA ARG A 84 -31.66 19.91 -21.52
C ARG A 84 -31.44 18.66 -20.66
N GLU A 85 -32.41 17.76 -20.59
CA GLU A 85 -32.28 16.49 -19.86
C GLU A 85 -31.14 15.64 -20.44
N ASN A 86 -31.07 15.52 -21.77
CA ASN A 86 -29.96 14.80 -22.42
C ASN A 86 -28.60 15.45 -22.17
N ALA A 87 -28.53 16.79 -22.12
CA ALA A 87 -27.29 17.49 -21.83
C ALA A 87 -26.81 17.24 -20.39
N ILE A 88 -27.75 17.22 -19.41
CA ILE A 88 -27.46 16.92 -18.00
C ILE A 88 -26.96 15.48 -17.88
N LEU A 89 -27.66 14.49 -18.46
CA LEU A 89 -27.25 13.09 -18.44
C LEU A 89 -25.87 12.87 -19.08
N THR A 90 -25.57 13.60 -20.16
CA THR A 90 -24.26 13.52 -20.81
C THR A 90 -23.17 14.04 -19.87
N LYS A 91 -23.38 15.20 -19.25
CA LYS A 91 -22.44 15.80 -18.30
C LYS A 91 -22.23 14.94 -17.05
N GLU A 92 -23.31 14.36 -16.53
CA GLU A 92 -23.21 13.42 -15.40
C GLU A 92 -22.37 12.19 -15.78
N LYS A 93 -22.60 11.62 -16.94
CA LYS A 93 -21.79 10.49 -17.44
C LYS A 93 -20.32 10.87 -17.62
N GLU A 94 -20.03 12.05 -18.16
CA GLU A 94 -18.66 12.57 -18.29
C GLU A 94 -18.00 12.73 -16.92
N ALA A 95 -18.70 13.26 -15.91
CA ALA A 95 -18.19 13.42 -14.56
C ALA A 95 -17.87 12.05 -13.90
N GLN A 96 -18.78 11.07 -14.04
CA GLN A 96 -18.60 9.71 -13.53
C GLN A 96 -17.43 9.01 -14.23
N GLN A 97 -17.31 9.12 -15.55
CA GLN A 97 -16.19 8.56 -16.31
C GLN A 97 -14.85 9.18 -15.90
N TYR A 98 -14.83 10.50 -15.67
CA TYR A 98 -13.65 11.17 -15.18
C TYR A 98 -13.26 10.66 -13.79
N GLN A 99 -14.20 10.57 -12.86
CA GLN A 99 -13.97 10.03 -11.52
C GLN A 99 -13.38 8.62 -11.59
N GLU A 100 -13.97 7.73 -12.41
CA GLU A 100 -13.46 6.37 -12.59
C GLU A 100 -12.07 6.34 -13.21
N SER A 101 -11.77 7.22 -14.18
CA SER A 101 -10.46 7.30 -14.82
C SER A 101 -9.35 7.74 -13.84
N ILE A 102 -9.71 8.45 -12.78
CA ILE A 102 -8.76 8.89 -11.75
C ILE A 102 -8.69 7.90 -10.59
N PHE A 103 -9.85 7.54 -9.98
CA PHE A 103 -9.93 6.81 -8.72
C PHE A 103 -10.29 5.33 -8.89
N GLY A 104 -10.61 4.87 -10.10
CA GLY A 104 -10.90 3.47 -10.37
C GLY A 104 -9.69 2.55 -10.15
N ASN A 105 -9.91 1.24 -10.17
CA ASN A 105 -8.86 0.23 -9.90
C ASN A 105 -7.65 0.33 -10.84
N GLU A 106 -7.83 0.78 -12.09
CA GLU A 106 -6.78 1.05 -13.07
C GLU A 106 -6.62 2.55 -13.34
N GLY A 107 -7.14 3.38 -12.45
CA GLY A 107 -7.14 4.82 -12.57
C GLY A 107 -5.75 5.45 -12.45
N THR A 108 -5.70 6.73 -12.79
CA THR A 108 -4.45 7.50 -12.79
C THR A 108 -3.78 7.51 -11.43
N LEU A 109 -4.54 7.67 -10.34
CA LEU A 109 -4.00 7.72 -8.98
C LEU A 109 -3.36 6.39 -8.57
N MET A 110 -3.97 5.25 -8.94
CA MET A 110 -3.40 3.94 -8.68
C MET A 110 -2.09 3.73 -9.44
N LYS A 111 -2.02 4.13 -10.70
CA LYS A 111 -0.78 4.07 -11.50
C LYS A 111 0.34 4.92 -10.91
N GLN A 112 0.02 6.13 -10.45
CA GLN A 112 0.98 6.99 -9.75
C GLN A 112 1.46 6.37 -8.44
N ARG A 113 0.56 5.75 -7.67
CA ARG A 113 0.92 5.03 -6.45
C ARG A 113 1.91 3.89 -6.74
N VAL A 114 1.63 3.07 -7.72
CA VAL A 114 2.53 1.97 -8.12
C VAL A 114 3.89 2.53 -8.52
N ALA A 115 3.93 3.56 -9.37
CA ALA A 115 5.17 4.14 -9.85
C ALA A 115 6.05 4.74 -8.72
N LEU A 116 5.43 5.33 -7.70
CA LEU A 116 6.15 5.96 -6.59
C LEU A 116 6.55 4.96 -5.50
N ILE A 117 5.68 4.00 -5.18
CA ILE A 117 5.86 3.12 -4.03
C ILE A 117 6.60 1.82 -4.38
N GLU A 118 6.38 1.24 -5.57
CA GLU A 118 7.00 -0.03 -5.96
C GLU A 118 8.54 -0.01 -5.91
N PRO A 119 9.25 1.04 -6.37
CA PRO A 119 10.71 1.10 -6.25
C PRO A 119 11.18 1.08 -4.80
N ILE A 120 10.46 1.78 -3.90
CA ILE A 120 10.77 1.84 -2.47
C ILE A 120 10.55 0.46 -1.84
N GLN A 121 9.45 -0.22 -2.18
CA GLN A 121 9.17 -1.57 -1.71
C GLN A 121 10.26 -2.56 -2.14
N LYS A 122 10.68 -2.52 -3.41
CA LYS A 122 11.76 -3.38 -3.92
C LYS A 122 13.05 -3.18 -3.14
N GLN A 123 13.41 -1.93 -2.86
CA GLN A 123 14.60 -1.61 -2.07
C GLN A 123 14.50 -2.14 -0.64
N VAL A 124 13.37 -1.92 0.03
CA VAL A 124 13.15 -2.41 1.40
C VAL A 124 13.20 -3.93 1.44
N PHE A 125 12.57 -4.63 0.51
CA PHE A 125 12.58 -6.09 0.45
C PHE A 125 13.98 -6.65 0.19
N ALA A 126 14.78 -6.02 -0.68
CA ALA A 126 16.15 -6.41 -0.90
C ALA A 126 17.01 -6.29 0.38
N VAL A 127 16.80 -5.23 1.18
CA VAL A 127 17.50 -5.07 2.46
C VAL A 127 17.04 -6.11 3.49
N ILE A 128 15.74 -6.43 3.54
CA ILE A 128 15.21 -7.48 4.42
C ILE A 128 15.80 -8.84 4.05
N GLU A 129 15.84 -9.18 2.76
CA GLU A 129 16.40 -10.45 2.26
C GLU A 129 17.88 -10.60 2.60
N ALA A 130 18.66 -9.54 2.35
CA ALA A 130 20.09 -9.54 2.68
C ALA A 130 20.32 -9.70 4.18
N TYR A 131 19.54 -8.99 5.00
CA TYR A 131 19.61 -9.07 6.45
C TYR A 131 19.20 -10.46 6.97
N ALA A 132 18.09 -11.02 6.47
CA ALA A 132 17.62 -12.35 6.84
C ALA A 132 18.68 -13.42 6.55
N THR A 133 19.35 -13.33 5.40
CA THR A 133 20.45 -14.22 5.03
C THR A 133 21.63 -14.08 6.01
N GLU A 134 21.99 -12.87 6.37
CA GLU A 134 23.12 -12.60 7.28
C GLU A 134 22.88 -13.16 8.70
N VAL A 135 21.66 -13.03 9.21
CA VAL A 135 21.31 -13.53 10.55
C VAL A 135 20.89 -15.01 10.56
N GLY A 136 20.87 -15.66 9.38
CA GLY A 136 20.47 -17.05 9.22
C GLY A 136 18.99 -17.27 9.55
N ALA A 137 18.13 -16.31 9.20
CA ALA A 137 16.69 -16.45 9.36
C ALA A 137 16.10 -17.31 8.24
N ASP A 138 15.33 -18.33 8.62
CA ASP A 138 14.60 -19.18 7.69
C ASP A 138 13.27 -18.55 7.23
N LEU A 139 12.73 -17.65 8.07
CA LEU A 139 11.45 -16.99 7.83
C LEU A 139 11.45 -15.59 8.40
N VAL A 140 10.91 -14.64 7.63
CA VAL A 140 10.61 -13.27 8.08
C VAL A 140 9.10 -13.07 8.04
N VAL A 141 8.52 -12.69 9.19
CA VAL A 141 7.07 -12.46 9.32
C VAL A 141 6.81 -10.98 9.54
N ASP A 142 5.92 -10.41 8.73
CA ASP A 142 5.44 -9.05 8.97
C ASP A 142 4.53 -9.01 10.20
N SER A 143 4.87 -8.18 11.17
CA SER A 143 4.11 -7.98 12.41
C SER A 143 3.18 -6.76 12.38
N ALA A 144 3.20 -5.94 11.31
CA ALA A 144 2.46 -4.69 11.28
C ALA A 144 0.94 -4.88 11.28
N ASN A 145 0.43 -5.71 10.35
CA ASN A 145 -1.00 -5.90 10.14
C ASN A 145 -1.34 -7.40 10.05
N ASN A 146 -0.75 -8.21 10.92
CA ASN A 146 -0.92 -9.66 10.92
C ASN A 146 -1.84 -10.11 12.07
N PRO A 147 -3.15 -10.30 11.83
CA PRO A 147 -4.10 -10.70 12.86
C PRO A 147 -3.87 -12.12 13.38
N THR A 148 -3.05 -12.91 12.69
CA THR A 148 -2.70 -14.28 13.12
C THR A 148 -1.46 -14.35 13.99
N LEU A 149 -0.70 -13.27 14.11
CA LEU A 149 0.46 -13.17 14.98
C LEU A 149 -0.01 -12.84 16.42
N LEU A 150 -0.14 -13.88 17.26
CA LEU A 150 -0.67 -13.74 18.61
C LEU A 150 0.37 -13.26 19.64
N TYR A 151 1.65 -13.48 19.37
CA TYR A 151 2.75 -13.08 20.24
C TYR A 151 4.01 -12.80 19.43
N ASN A 152 4.69 -11.73 19.77
CA ASN A 152 5.99 -11.34 19.25
C ASN A 152 6.93 -10.97 20.39
N SER A 153 8.03 -11.66 20.55
CA SER A 153 9.04 -11.33 21.56
C SER A 153 9.98 -10.24 21.01
N GLU A 154 10.50 -9.39 21.91
CA GLU A 154 11.52 -8.39 21.55
C GLU A 154 12.75 -9.02 20.87
N ARG A 155 13.10 -10.25 21.26
CA ARG A 155 14.24 -10.96 20.67
C ARG A 155 13.99 -11.35 19.21
N ALA A 156 12.72 -11.60 18.83
CA ALA A 156 12.35 -11.96 17.46
C ALA A 156 12.08 -10.71 16.58
N ASP A 157 11.86 -9.55 17.20
CA ASP A 157 11.60 -8.29 16.47
C ASP A 157 12.92 -7.64 16.03
N HIS A 158 13.17 -7.71 14.72
CA HIS A 158 14.36 -7.13 14.09
C HIS A 158 14.07 -5.79 13.38
N THR A 159 12.94 -5.15 13.69
CA THR A 159 12.51 -3.90 13.05
C THR A 159 13.57 -2.79 13.17
N GLN A 160 14.11 -2.58 14.38
CA GLN A 160 15.04 -1.49 14.62
C GLN A 160 16.36 -1.67 13.86
N GLN A 161 16.90 -2.88 13.83
CA GLN A 161 18.13 -3.21 13.12
C GLN A 161 17.99 -2.96 11.61
N LEU A 162 16.82 -3.32 11.06
CA LEU A 162 16.50 -3.06 9.65
C LEU A 162 16.33 -1.57 9.35
N ILE A 163 15.72 -0.79 10.25
CA ILE A 163 15.64 0.68 10.11
C ILE A 163 17.03 1.30 10.04
N GLU A 164 17.94 0.89 10.91
CA GLU A 164 19.32 1.40 10.93
C GLU A 164 20.06 1.05 9.63
N ARG A 165 19.86 -0.18 9.14
CA ARG A 165 20.48 -0.63 7.88
C ARG A 165 19.92 0.13 6.67
N LEU A 166 18.63 0.37 6.61
CA LEU A 166 18.01 1.17 5.55
C LEU A 166 18.55 2.60 5.52
N LYS A 167 18.77 3.22 6.67
CA LYS A 167 19.36 4.56 6.78
C LYS A 167 20.82 4.62 6.30
N THR A 168 21.58 3.56 6.47
CA THR A 168 22.97 3.50 5.98
C THR A 168 23.08 3.22 4.50
N THR A 169 22.14 2.48 3.92
CA THR A 169 22.10 2.14 2.49
C THR A 169 21.60 3.31 1.62
N ASN A 170 20.89 4.27 2.22
CA ASN A 170 20.30 5.44 1.54
C ASN A 170 21.17 6.72 1.63
N LYS A 171 22.40 6.60 2.05
CA LYS A 171 23.39 7.69 2.00
C LYS A 171 24.29 7.54 0.76
#